data_7f2a8b12ec97942d646cd093a13dcfc1
#
_entry.id   7f2a8b12ec97942d646cd093a13dcfc1
#
_cell.length_a   1.000
_cell.length_b   1.000
_cell.length_c   1.000
_cell.angle_alpha   90.00
_cell.angle_beta   90.00
_cell.angle_gamma   90.00
#
_symmetry.space_group_name_H-M   'P 1'
#
loop_
_entity.id
_entity.type
_entity.pdbx_description
1 polymer ?
#
loop_
_entity_poly.entity_id
_entity_poly.type
_entity_poly.pdbx_seq_one_letter_code
_entity_poly.pdbx_strand_id
1 'polypeptide(L)'
;VFASGKNKFDFVITWDAIIKEADDWFYFVGSSEPTLDWNKSLIAPSGWNVGASGFGYGDSDDNTVIEKTLSVYVRKNFQIDDPKNVAQMIFHLDYDDGYIAYLNGKEFSRANMGPIGSSVFFNTSASDLHEAEIKSGGFPDPIFIDLNEFALNQGENILAVQVHNYNMNSSDLSCIPMLTIGYNVEKSDFRNPD
;
A
#
# COMPACT_ATOMS: atom_id res chain seq x y z
N VAL A 1 -38.62 -1.60 -20.55
CA VAL A 1 -37.96 -0.63 -19.65
C VAL A 1 -36.50 -0.99 -19.65
N PHE A 2 -35.69 -0.28 -20.43
CA PHE A 2 -34.24 -0.46 -20.46
C PHE A 2 -33.66 0.36 -19.30
N ALA A 3 -33.04 -0.32 -18.32
CA ALA A 3 -32.23 0.33 -17.31
C ALA A 3 -31.03 0.97 -18.04
N SER A 4 -30.98 2.30 -18.06
CA SER A 4 -29.79 3.04 -18.51
C SER A 4 -28.68 2.85 -17.47
N GLY A 5 -27.86 1.82 -17.67
CA GLY A 5 -26.56 1.74 -17.02
C GLY A 5 -25.76 2.97 -17.48
N LYS A 6 -25.48 3.89 -16.59
CA LYS A 6 -24.49 4.95 -16.82
C LYS A 6 -23.13 4.29 -16.92
N ASN A 7 -22.69 3.96 -18.13
CA ASN A 7 -21.28 3.79 -18.41
C ASN A 7 -20.65 5.19 -18.36
N LYS A 8 -20.37 5.66 -17.17
CA LYS A 8 -19.54 6.83 -16.96
C LYS A 8 -18.09 6.34 -17.20
N PHE A 9 -17.61 6.55 -18.42
CA PHE A 9 -16.17 6.55 -18.65
C PHE A 9 -15.64 7.79 -17.94
N ASP A 10 -15.20 7.63 -16.70
CA ASP A 10 -14.56 8.69 -15.96
C ASP A 10 -13.16 8.86 -16.56
N PHE A 11 -13.02 9.80 -17.50
CA PHE A 11 -11.73 10.17 -18.04
C PHE A 11 -10.88 10.77 -16.93
N VAL A 12 -9.66 10.30 -16.78
CA VAL A 12 -8.67 10.94 -15.93
C VAL A 12 -8.15 12.18 -16.66
N ILE A 13 -8.26 13.33 -15.98
CA ILE A 13 -7.75 14.62 -16.47
C ILE A 13 -6.40 14.91 -15.82
N THR A 14 -6.25 14.57 -14.54
CA THR A 14 -5.04 14.86 -13.76
C THR A 14 -4.62 13.63 -12.96
N TRP A 15 -3.33 13.33 -12.93
CA TRP A 15 -2.72 12.32 -12.08
C TRP A 15 -1.94 12.97 -10.94
N ASP A 16 -2.04 12.39 -9.75
CA ASP A 16 -1.33 12.83 -8.56
C ASP A 16 -0.75 11.61 -7.81
N ALA A 17 0.56 11.58 -7.65
CA ALA A 17 1.24 10.58 -6.83
C ALA A 17 1.15 11.02 -5.36
N ILE A 18 0.08 10.62 -4.67
CA ILE A 18 -0.23 11.06 -3.30
C ILE A 18 0.55 10.32 -2.22
N ILE A 19 1.07 9.14 -2.55
CA ILE A 19 2.02 8.39 -1.72
C ILE A 19 3.19 8.00 -2.62
N LYS A 20 4.38 8.45 -2.22
CA LYS A 20 5.63 8.29 -2.98
C LYS A 20 6.62 7.45 -2.20
N GLU A 21 7.62 6.95 -2.90
CA GLU A 21 8.82 6.43 -2.29
C GLU A 21 9.43 7.48 -1.33
N ALA A 22 9.99 7.00 -0.23
CA ALA A 22 10.58 7.81 0.86
C ALA A 22 9.60 8.71 1.64
N ASP A 23 8.28 8.61 1.42
CA ASP A 23 7.31 9.23 2.32
C ASP A 23 7.34 8.57 3.71
N ASP A 24 7.06 9.34 4.77
CA ASP A 24 6.96 8.82 6.14
C ASP A 24 5.71 7.96 6.34
N TRP A 25 5.91 6.80 6.96
CA TRP A 25 4.87 5.85 7.35
C TRP A 25 5.02 5.44 8.81
N PHE A 26 3.92 5.01 9.42
CA PHE A 26 4.01 4.17 10.61
C PHE A 26 4.38 2.76 10.22
N TYR A 27 5.34 2.16 10.94
CA TYR A 27 5.74 0.78 10.73
C TYR A 27 5.89 -0.01 12.03
N PHE A 28 5.69 -1.32 11.92
CA PHE A 28 5.82 -2.28 13.02
C PHE A 28 6.51 -3.55 12.52
N VAL A 29 7.64 -3.88 13.13
CA VAL A 29 8.35 -5.14 12.86
C VAL A 29 7.58 -6.28 13.51
N GLY A 30 7.28 -7.33 12.75
CA GLY A 30 6.40 -8.42 13.15
C GLY A 30 6.98 -9.33 14.23
N SER A 31 7.11 -8.80 15.45
CA SER A 31 7.49 -9.55 16.66
C SER A 31 6.29 -10.12 17.42
N SER A 32 5.08 -9.66 17.11
CA SER A 32 3.79 -10.09 17.64
C SER A 32 2.67 -9.66 16.70
N GLU A 33 1.41 -10.04 17.01
CA GLU A 33 0.27 -9.50 16.28
C GLU A 33 0.13 -7.99 16.55
N PRO A 34 -0.06 -7.16 15.50
CA PRO A 34 -0.46 -5.79 15.69
C PRO A 34 -1.89 -5.72 16.27
N THR A 35 -2.31 -4.55 16.74
CA THR A 35 -3.69 -4.35 17.23
C THR A 35 -4.71 -4.65 16.14
N LEU A 36 -5.90 -5.15 16.47
CA LEU A 36 -6.94 -5.57 15.52
C LEU A 36 -7.36 -4.46 14.53
N ASP A 37 -7.14 -3.21 14.89
CA ASP A 37 -7.56 -2.05 14.10
C ASP A 37 -6.38 -1.36 13.37
N TRP A 38 -5.23 -2.00 13.34
CA TRP A 38 -4.01 -1.37 12.81
C TRP A 38 -4.14 -0.85 11.37
N ASN A 39 -4.97 -1.49 10.53
CA ASN A 39 -5.16 -1.16 9.11
C ASN A 39 -6.40 -0.27 8.83
N LYS A 40 -7.16 0.14 9.86
CA LYS A 40 -8.40 0.92 9.69
C LYS A 40 -8.61 2.07 10.67
N SER A 41 -7.95 2.06 11.85
CA SER A 41 -8.08 3.14 12.82
C SER A 41 -7.34 4.39 12.35
N LEU A 42 -7.99 5.54 12.34
CA LEU A 42 -7.35 6.82 12.02
C LEU A 42 -6.35 7.27 13.10
N ILE A 43 -6.44 6.70 14.30
CA ILE A 43 -5.51 6.97 15.39
C ILE A 43 -4.21 6.20 15.13
N ALA A 44 -3.08 6.87 15.29
CA ALA A 44 -1.76 6.24 15.18
C ALA A 44 -1.63 5.08 16.19
N PRO A 45 -1.20 3.88 15.76
CA PRO A 45 -1.06 2.75 16.66
C PRO A 45 0.02 3.02 17.72
N SER A 46 -0.27 2.69 18.98
CA SER A 46 0.73 2.77 20.04
C SER A 46 1.83 1.72 19.83
N GLY A 47 3.09 2.12 20.03
CA GLY A 47 4.25 1.24 19.91
C GLY A 47 4.73 1.02 18.48
N TRP A 48 4.17 1.73 17.50
CA TRP A 48 4.69 1.77 16.14
C TRP A 48 5.77 2.85 16.00
N ASN A 49 6.73 2.60 15.12
CA ASN A 49 7.76 3.57 14.75
C ASN A 49 7.32 4.38 13.54
N VAL A 50 8.04 5.45 13.23
CA VAL A 50 7.89 6.23 12.00
C VAL A 50 9.19 6.14 11.22
N GLY A 51 9.09 5.94 9.90
CA GLY A 51 10.24 5.88 8.99
C GLY A 51 9.84 6.16 7.55
N ALA A 52 10.83 6.49 6.74
CA ALA A 52 10.65 6.69 5.31
C ALA A 52 10.38 5.36 4.59
N SER A 53 9.44 5.35 3.64
CA SER A 53 9.12 4.19 2.80
C SER A 53 10.37 3.68 2.06
N GLY A 54 10.44 2.37 1.88
CA GLY A 54 11.60 1.56 1.63
C GLY A 54 11.99 0.89 2.93
N PHE A 55 11.08 0.04 3.46
CA PHE A 55 11.32 -0.73 4.70
C PHE A 55 11.87 -2.08 4.35
N GLY A 56 13.01 -2.42 4.92
CA GLY A 56 13.59 -3.73 4.65
C GLY A 56 14.96 -3.92 5.26
N TYR A 57 15.68 -4.90 4.75
CA TYR A 57 17.05 -5.19 5.08
C TYR A 57 17.70 -6.07 3.99
N GLY A 58 19.04 -5.99 3.86
CA GLY A 58 19.85 -6.99 3.15
C GLY A 58 20.40 -6.56 1.80
N ASP A 59 19.74 -5.67 1.08
CA ASP A 59 20.05 -5.34 -0.31
C ASP A 59 20.52 -3.90 -0.56
N SER A 60 20.51 -3.07 0.48
CA SER A 60 21.08 -1.70 0.50
C SER A 60 20.28 -0.65 -0.30
N ASP A 61 19.00 -0.88 -0.56
CA ASP A 61 18.05 0.06 -1.17
C ASP A 61 16.99 0.57 -0.16
N ASP A 62 17.05 0.12 1.09
CA ASP A 62 16.12 0.51 2.14
C ASP A 62 16.40 1.92 2.67
N ASN A 63 15.36 2.79 2.67
CA ASN A 63 15.41 4.07 3.37
C ASN A 63 15.24 3.90 4.89
N THR A 64 14.50 2.88 5.31
CA THR A 64 14.33 2.49 6.71
C THR A 64 14.78 1.04 6.90
N VAL A 65 16.04 0.87 7.30
CA VAL A 65 16.59 -0.44 7.60
C VAL A 65 15.95 -0.98 8.88
N ILE A 66 15.33 -2.15 8.83
CA ILE A 66 14.72 -2.85 9.96
C ILE A 66 15.53 -4.07 10.38
N GLU A 67 15.25 -4.58 11.58
CA GLU A 67 15.82 -5.83 12.04
C GLU A 67 15.28 -6.99 11.19
N LYS A 68 16.12 -8.03 10.99
CA LYS A 68 15.72 -9.26 10.30
C LYS A 68 14.46 -9.86 10.91
N THR A 69 13.43 -10.03 10.09
CA THR A 69 12.10 -10.45 10.52
C THR A 69 11.41 -11.31 9.48
N LEU A 70 10.35 -12.02 9.90
CA LEU A 70 9.46 -12.71 8.98
C LEU A 70 8.40 -11.79 8.38
N SER A 71 8.03 -10.72 9.09
CA SER A 71 7.00 -9.80 8.59
C SER A 71 7.24 -8.36 9.03
N VAL A 72 6.74 -7.42 8.23
CA VAL A 72 6.66 -6.00 8.54
C VAL A 72 5.26 -5.49 8.20
N TYR A 73 4.75 -4.60 9.02
CA TYR A 73 3.45 -3.94 8.85
C TYR A 73 3.71 -2.45 8.68
N VAL A 74 3.12 -1.85 7.65
CA VAL A 74 3.25 -0.42 7.38
C VAL A 74 1.87 0.20 7.13
N ARG A 75 1.68 1.45 7.53
CA ARG A 75 0.45 2.18 7.28
C ARG A 75 0.67 3.67 7.13
N LYS A 76 -0.12 4.30 6.26
CA LYS A 76 -0.10 5.74 6.03
C LYS A 76 -1.50 6.29 5.87
N ASN A 77 -1.80 7.40 6.54
CA ASN A 77 -3.01 8.17 6.29
C ASN A 77 -2.77 9.09 5.09
N PHE A 78 -3.81 9.27 4.26
CA PHE A 78 -3.80 10.20 3.14
C PHE A 78 -5.16 10.89 3.01
N GLN A 79 -5.18 12.07 2.37
CA GLN A 79 -6.37 12.92 2.27
C GLN A 79 -6.99 12.86 0.87
N ILE A 80 -8.33 12.81 0.83
CA ILE A 80 -9.13 12.94 -0.39
C ILE A 80 -10.16 14.05 -0.17
N ASP A 81 -10.06 15.12 -0.94
CA ASP A 81 -10.94 16.28 -0.78
C ASP A 81 -12.38 15.98 -1.19
N ASP A 82 -12.57 15.37 -2.36
CA ASP A 82 -13.88 14.90 -2.84
C ASP A 82 -13.72 13.56 -3.58
N PRO A 83 -14.20 12.45 -3.00
CA PRO A 83 -14.15 11.12 -3.63
C PRO A 83 -14.85 11.04 -4.98
N LYS A 84 -15.82 11.93 -5.27
CA LYS A 84 -16.55 11.97 -6.55
C LYS A 84 -15.66 12.40 -7.72
N ASN A 85 -14.57 13.08 -7.42
CA ASN A 85 -13.60 13.54 -8.40
C ASN A 85 -12.51 12.50 -8.66
N VAL A 86 -12.46 11.41 -7.91
CA VAL A 86 -11.52 10.31 -8.13
C VAL A 86 -12.08 9.39 -9.21
N ALA A 87 -11.36 9.29 -10.33
CA ALA A 87 -11.70 8.43 -11.46
C ALA A 87 -10.97 7.09 -11.40
N GLN A 88 -9.74 7.07 -10.87
CA GLN A 88 -8.90 5.89 -10.85
C GLN A 88 -7.94 5.89 -9.66
N MET A 89 -7.60 4.73 -9.13
CA MET A 89 -6.54 4.53 -8.15
C MET A 89 -5.61 3.43 -8.62
N ILE A 90 -4.31 3.69 -8.61
CA ILE A 90 -3.26 2.73 -8.97
C ILE A 90 -2.31 2.60 -7.78
N PHE A 91 -2.23 1.40 -7.26
CA PHE A 91 -1.28 1.02 -6.23
C PHE A 91 -0.11 0.28 -6.87
N HIS A 92 1.10 0.60 -6.47
CA HIS A 92 2.31 -0.15 -6.78
C HIS A 92 2.95 -0.56 -5.46
N LEU A 93 3.46 -1.77 -5.41
CA LEU A 93 4.22 -2.27 -4.27
C LEU A 93 5.43 -3.03 -4.77
N ASP A 94 6.62 -2.54 -4.45
CA ASP A 94 7.81 -3.35 -4.55
C ASP A 94 7.97 -4.14 -3.25
N TYR A 95 8.08 -5.46 -3.33
CA TYR A 95 8.03 -6.34 -2.16
C TYR A 95 8.83 -7.62 -2.35
N ASP A 96 9.17 -8.22 -1.23
CA ASP A 96 9.84 -9.51 -1.10
C ASP A 96 9.27 -10.23 0.14
N ASP A 97 8.70 -11.40 0.14
CA ASP A 97 8.28 -12.40 -0.89
C ASP A 97 6.77 -12.41 -1.11
N GLY A 98 6.00 -12.00 -0.12
CA GLY A 98 4.54 -11.98 -0.13
C GLY A 98 3.96 -10.76 0.58
N TYR A 99 2.74 -10.37 0.23
CA TYR A 99 2.08 -9.21 0.84
C TYR A 99 0.57 -9.35 0.94
N ILE A 100 -0.03 -8.50 1.79
CA ILE A 100 -1.46 -8.16 1.79
C ILE A 100 -1.61 -6.65 1.90
N ALA A 101 -2.45 -6.06 1.05
CA ALA A 101 -2.69 -4.61 1.03
C ALA A 101 -4.17 -4.30 1.32
N TYR A 102 -4.39 -3.23 2.11
CA TYR A 102 -5.69 -2.81 2.62
C TYR A 102 -5.95 -1.34 2.36
N LEU A 103 -7.18 -1.01 1.95
CA LEU A 103 -7.71 0.34 1.92
C LEU A 103 -8.83 0.46 2.96
N ASN A 104 -8.66 1.37 3.93
CA ASN A 104 -9.63 1.59 5.02
C ASN A 104 -10.02 0.29 5.77
N GLY A 105 -9.06 -0.62 5.93
CA GLY A 105 -9.25 -1.90 6.61
C GLY A 105 -9.82 -3.03 5.75
N LYS A 106 -10.20 -2.76 4.50
CA LYS A 106 -10.67 -3.77 3.55
C LYS A 106 -9.51 -4.19 2.64
N GLU A 107 -9.23 -5.49 2.61
CA GLU A 107 -8.22 -6.05 1.72
C GLU A 107 -8.61 -5.88 0.25
N PHE A 108 -7.68 -5.35 -0.56
CA PHE A 108 -7.87 -5.20 -2.00
C PHE A 108 -6.89 -6.00 -2.85
N SER A 109 -5.76 -6.42 -2.28
CA SER A 109 -4.76 -7.19 -3.02
C SER A 109 -3.91 -8.04 -2.08
N ARG A 110 -3.44 -9.17 -2.57
CA ARG A 110 -2.39 -10.00 -1.95
C ARG A 110 -1.66 -10.83 -2.98
N ALA A 111 -0.42 -11.18 -2.67
CA ALA A 111 0.35 -12.19 -3.38
C ALA A 111 1.11 -13.07 -2.39
N ASN A 112 1.23 -14.35 -2.71
CA ASN A 112 1.96 -15.38 -1.94
C ASN A 112 1.49 -15.55 -0.47
N MET A 113 0.28 -15.09 -0.12
CA MET A 113 -0.28 -15.14 1.24
C MET A 113 -1.59 -15.92 1.32
N GLY A 114 -1.81 -16.89 0.42
CA GLY A 114 -3.01 -17.71 0.35
C GLY A 114 -4.21 -16.97 -0.26
N PRO A 115 -5.44 -17.52 -0.13
CA PRO A 115 -6.65 -16.92 -0.71
C PRO A 115 -7.02 -15.58 -0.06
N ILE A 116 -7.60 -14.66 -0.84
CA ILE A 116 -8.15 -13.38 -0.34
C ILE A 116 -9.08 -13.64 0.85
N GLY A 117 -8.92 -12.83 1.92
CA GLY A 117 -9.71 -12.92 3.14
C GLY A 117 -9.29 -14.02 4.13
N SER A 118 -8.32 -14.89 3.79
CA SER A 118 -7.78 -15.83 4.77
C SER A 118 -6.95 -15.11 5.83
N SER A 119 -7.05 -15.58 7.10
CA SER A 119 -6.28 -15.02 8.20
C SER A 119 -4.79 -15.29 8.01
N VAL A 120 -3.99 -14.25 8.22
CA VAL A 120 -2.53 -14.30 8.18
C VAL A 120 -2.01 -13.69 9.48
N PHE A 121 -1.07 -14.38 10.13
CA PHE A 121 -0.48 -13.98 11.41
C PHE A 121 0.95 -13.45 11.18
N PHE A 122 1.48 -12.69 12.14
CA PHE A 122 2.83 -12.10 12.06
C PHE A 122 3.94 -13.13 11.76
N ASN A 123 3.72 -14.39 12.13
CA ASN A 123 4.65 -15.51 11.95
C ASN A 123 4.27 -16.43 10.77
N THR A 124 3.38 -16.00 9.87
CA THR A 124 3.04 -16.73 8.65
C THR A 124 4.09 -16.41 7.58
N SER A 125 4.66 -17.45 6.98
CA SER A 125 5.56 -17.32 5.82
C SER A 125 4.80 -17.08 4.52
N ALA A 126 5.41 -16.38 3.58
CA ALA A 126 4.96 -16.39 2.19
C ALA A 126 5.00 -17.81 1.62
N SER A 127 4.10 -18.11 0.69
CA SER A 127 3.97 -19.45 0.10
C SER A 127 4.93 -19.69 -1.07
N ASP A 128 5.52 -18.64 -1.63
CA ASP A 128 6.45 -18.68 -2.74
C ASP A 128 7.45 -17.52 -2.64
N LEU A 129 8.53 -17.58 -3.42
CA LEU A 129 9.54 -16.53 -3.50
C LEU A 129 9.11 -15.45 -4.49
N HIS A 130 9.46 -14.21 -4.17
CA HIS A 130 9.33 -13.05 -5.04
C HIS A 130 10.42 -12.03 -4.68
N GLU A 131 11.17 -11.57 -5.68
CA GLU A 131 12.23 -10.59 -5.51
C GLU A 131 11.73 -9.19 -5.83
N ALA A 132 12.12 -8.19 -5.04
CA ALA A 132 11.85 -6.79 -5.32
C ALA A 132 12.54 -6.33 -6.63
N GLU A 133 11.87 -5.47 -7.39
CA GLU A 133 12.25 -5.14 -8.76
C GLU A 133 13.00 -3.80 -8.88
N ILE A 134 12.67 -2.80 -8.05
CA ILE A 134 13.20 -1.43 -8.18
C ILE A 134 14.73 -1.44 -8.08
N LYS A 135 15.30 -2.19 -7.15
CA LYS A 135 16.74 -2.36 -6.99
C LYS A 135 17.47 -2.83 -8.27
N SER A 136 16.82 -3.69 -9.04
CA SER A 136 17.37 -4.21 -10.29
C SER A 136 17.06 -3.33 -11.52
N GLY A 137 16.42 -2.16 -11.30
CA GLY A 137 16.01 -1.22 -12.33
C GLY A 137 14.67 -1.56 -12.99
N GLY A 138 13.90 -2.48 -12.38
CA GLY A 138 12.51 -2.76 -12.73
C GLY A 138 11.56 -1.74 -12.12
N PHE A 139 10.26 -1.98 -12.31
CA PHE A 139 9.18 -1.23 -11.68
C PHE A 139 7.99 -2.16 -11.45
N PRO A 140 7.41 -2.20 -10.25
CA PRO A 140 6.35 -3.14 -9.92
C PRO A 140 5.10 -2.94 -10.77
N ASP A 141 4.41 -4.03 -11.07
CA ASP A 141 3.18 -4.01 -11.85
C ASP A 141 2.08 -3.16 -11.18
N PRO A 142 1.28 -2.42 -11.97
CA PRO A 142 0.19 -1.61 -11.44
C PRO A 142 -0.97 -2.47 -10.94
N ILE A 143 -1.44 -2.21 -9.74
CA ILE A 143 -2.64 -2.80 -9.14
C ILE A 143 -3.75 -1.76 -9.15
N PHE A 144 -4.76 -1.96 -10.00
CA PHE A 144 -5.92 -1.08 -10.09
C PHE A 144 -6.91 -1.39 -8.97
N ILE A 145 -7.25 -0.36 -8.18
CA ILE A 145 -8.23 -0.51 -7.10
C ILE A 145 -9.63 -0.15 -7.63
N ASP A 146 -10.57 -1.11 -7.56
CA ASP A 146 -11.94 -0.89 -8.02
C ASP A 146 -12.71 0.01 -7.05
N LEU A 147 -12.93 1.26 -7.46
CA LEU A 147 -13.64 2.27 -6.66
C LEU A 147 -15.13 1.96 -6.42
N ASN A 148 -15.73 1.03 -7.15
CA ASN A 148 -17.09 0.56 -6.86
C ASN A 148 -17.10 -0.39 -5.66
N GLU A 149 -16.01 -1.09 -5.43
CA GLU A 149 -15.85 -2.03 -4.32
C GLU A 149 -15.16 -1.38 -3.11
N PHE A 150 -14.21 -0.48 -3.35
CA PHE A 150 -13.37 0.16 -2.34
C PHE A 150 -13.65 1.66 -2.26
N ALA A 151 -14.69 2.02 -1.48
CA ALA A 151 -15.09 3.41 -1.32
C ALA A 151 -14.05 4.23 -0.55
N LEU A 152 -13.79 5.43 -1.06
CA LEU A 152 -13.00 6.45 -0.37
C LEU A 152 -13.87 7.30 0.55
N ASN A 153 -13.30 7.67 1.69
CA ASN A 153 -13.88 8.70 2.56
C ASN A 153 -13.50 10.09 2.04
N GLN A 154 -14.40 11.07 2.18
CA GLN A 154 -13.99 12.45 2.13
C GLN A 154 -13.16 12.77 3.38
N GLY A 155 -11.97 13.34 3.20
CA GLY A 155 -10.99 13.54 4.26
C GLY A 155 -10.03 12.35 4.36
N GLU A 156 -9.79 11.86 5.56
CA GLU A 156 -8.76 10.85 5.83
C GLU A 156 -9.16 9.44 5.35
N ASN A 157 -8.18 8.80 4.72
CA ASN A 157 -8.18 7.40 4.32
C ASN A 157 -6.89 6.75 4.80
N ILE A 158 -6.87 5.42 4.86
CA ILE A 158 -5.70 4.65 5.28
C ILE A 158 -5.34 3.65 4.19
N LEU A 159 -4.08 3.71 3.76
CA LEU A 159 -3.42 2.63 3.04
C LEU A 159 -2.56 1.85 4.05
N ALA A 160 -2.71 0.54 4.07
CA ALA A 160 -1.95 -0.33 4.96
C ALA A 160 -1.47 -1.57 4.21
N VAL A 161 -0.26 -2.02 4.52
CA VAL A 161 0.37 -3.17 3.89
C VAL A 161 1.07 -4.01 4.95
N GLN A 162 1.01 -5.32 4.82
CA GLN A 162 1.90 -6.25 5.50
C GLN A 162 2.70 -7.02 4.45
N VAL A 163 4.01 -7.14 4.66
CA VAL A 163 4.92 -7.92 3.81
C VAL A 163 5.49 -9.05 4.64
N HIS A 164 5.64 -10.21 4.03
CA HIS A 164 6.09 -11.43 4.67
C HIS A 164 7.16 -12.13 3.84
N ASN A 165 8.24 -12.51 4.50
CA ASN A 165 9.27 -13.36 3.93
C ASN A 165 8.79 -14.81 3.76
N TYR A 166 9.40 -15.51 2.82
CA TYR A 166 9.25 -16.96 2.65
C TYR A 166 9.75 -17.76 3.87
N ASN A 167 10.79 -17.27 4.56
CA ASN A 167 11.27 -17.85 5.80
C ASN A 167 12.14 -16.86 6.62
N MET A 168 12.37 -17.17 7.90
CA MET A 168 13.19 -16.36 8.82
C MET A 168 14.67 -16.24 8.43
N ASN A 169 15.16 -17.05 7.50
CA ASN A 169 16.55 -17.02 7.04
C ASN A 169 16.73 -16.25 5.73
N SER A 170 15.66 -15.65 5.18
CA SER A 170 15.76 -14.82 3.98
C SER A 170 16.90 -13.82 4.10
N SER A 171 17.63 -13.58 3.02
CA SER A 171 18.77 -12.64 2.98
C SER A 171 18.30 -11.20 3.11
N ASP A 172 17.11 -10.92 2.64
CA ASP A 172 16.51 -9.59 2.45
C ASP A 172 15.00 -9.57 2.76
N LEU A 173 14.43 -8.40 2.74
CA LEU A 173 13.02 -8.09 2.71
C LEU A 173 12.87 -6.67 2.17
N SER A 174 11.91 -6.43 1.29
CA SER A 174 11.59 -5.10 0.77
C SER A 174 10.10 -4.80 0.87
N CYS A 175 9.76 -3.54 1.21
CA CYS A 175 8.40 -3.03 1.24
C CYS A 175 8.38 -1.55 0.84
N ILE A 176 8.03 -1.26 -0.44
CA ILE A 176 8.01 0.10 -1.00
C ILE A 176 6.62 0.38 -1.61
N PRO A 177 5.62 0.77 -0.81
CA PRO A 177 4.28 1.08 -1.31
C PRO A 177 4.19 2.49 -1.89
N MET A 178 3.49 2.61 -3.03
CA MET A 178 3.20 3.87 -3.72
C MET A 178 1.74 3.92 -4.15
N LEU A 179 1.13 5.11 -4.14
CA LEU A 179 -0.26 5.29 -4.54
C LEU A 179 -0.42 6.51 -5.44
N THR A 180 -0.99 6.29 -6.63
CA THR A 180 -1.31 7.33 -7.60
C THR A 180 -2.82 7.40 -7.79
N ILE A 181 -3.36 8.62 -7.81
CA ILE A 181 -4.78 8.88 -8.03
C ILE A 181 -4.98 9.67 -9.31
N GLY A 182 -5.87 9.18 -10.15
CA GLY A 182 -6.39 9.88 -11.32
C GLY A 182 -7.69 10.60 -10.98
N TYR A 183 -7.76 11.91 -11.26
CA TYR A 183 -8.92 12.75 -11.04
C TYR A 183 -9.61 13.11 -12.36
N ASN A 184 -10.93 13.22 -12.33
CA ASN A 184 -11.75 13.68 -13.47
C ASN A 184 -11.97 15.21 -13.49
N VAL A 185 -11.17 15.94 -12.73
CA VAL A 185 -11.16 17.41 -12.64
C VAL A 185 -9.72 17.91 -12.67
N GLU A 186 -9.53 19.17 -13.11
CA GLU A 186 -8.26 19.85 -12.94
C GLU A 186 -8.07 20.20 -11.45
N LYS A 187 -6.94 19.83 -10.87
CA LYS A 187 -6.54 20.34 -9.57
C LYS A 187 -5.91 21.72 -9.76
N SER A 188 -6.49 22.73 -9.12
CA SER A 188 -6.05 24.13 -9.20
C SER A 188 -4.69 24.42 -8.55
N ASP A 189 -4.06 23.42 -7.91
CA ASP A 189 -2.85 23.57 -7.13
C ASP A 189 -1.61 22.86 -7.72
N PHE A 190 -1.57 22.66 -9.04
CA PHE A 190 -0.27 22.43 -9.65
C PHE A 190 0.57 23.71 -9.52
N ARG A 191 1.34 23.82 -8.44
CA ARG A 191 2.45 24.76 -8.42
C ARG A 191 3.36 24.33 -9.56
N ASN A 192 3.44 25.19 -10.61
CA ASN A 192 4.55 25.12 -11.54
C ASN A 192 5.83 25.03 -10.69
N PRO A 193 6.70 24.04 -10.91
CA PRO A 193 8.03 24.12 -10.34
C PRO A 193 8.72 25.33 -10.98
N ASP A 194 8.97 26.36 -10.15
CA ASP A 194 9.88 27.47 -10.50
C ASP A 194 11.30 26.96 -10.72
#